data_27dc4d598bfe02c33f5250d8db0e6cd6
#
_entry.id   27dc4d598bfe02c33f5250d8db0e6cd6
#
_cell.length_a   1.000
_cell.length_b   1.000
_cell.length_c   1.000
_cell.angle_alpha   90.00
_cell.angle_beta   90.00
_cell.angle_gamma   90.00
#
_symmetry.space_group_name_H-M   'P 1'
#
loop_
_entity.id
_entity.type
_entity.pdbx_description
1 polymer ?
#
loop_
_entity_poly.entity_id
_entity_poly.type
_entity_poly.pdbx_seq_one_letter_code
_entity_poly.pdbx_strand_id
1 'polypeptide(L)'
;GDVYKRQALGIDTWQVFGGSWGSCLALAYAETHPEAVSELVLRGIFTLRQNELDWYYNEGASNVFPDLWAKFCEPLRRAGHDFSQDNISAYYDLLWDPSPAVHGPAAVAWTSWEAATTTLGYQQSHVDEMADPEYALAFARIENHYFVNHGFMTEGQLIRNANLLADIPTVIVQGRYDMCCPATTAVDLKRALPTADLRIVMAGHSAFEPLITSELVKVCDEFAGR
;
A
#
# COMPACT_ATOMS: atom_id res chain seq x y z
N GLY A 1 7.11 -10.34 -15.60
CA GLY A 1 7.34 -9.51 -14.43
C GLY A 1 8.78 -9.01 -14.36
N ASP A 2 9.14 -8.39 -13.24
CA ASP A 2 10.42 -7.67 -13.08
C ASP A 2 11.65 -8.60 -13.12
N VAL A 3 11.50 -9.86 -12.72
CA VAL A 3 12.53 -10.90 -12.89
C VAL A 3 12.99 -10.99 -14.35
N TYR A 4 12.06 -11.07 -15.28
CA TYR A 4 12.37 -11.16 -16.71
C TYR A 4 12.91 -9.85 -17.29
N LYS A 5 12.43 -8.69 -16.80
CA LYS A 5 12.95 -7.37 -17.22
C LYS A 5 14.42 -7.23 -16.85
N ARG A 6 14.77 -7.54 -15.59
CA ARG A 6 16.16 -7.52 -15.11
C ARG A 6 17.07 -8.41 -15.97
N GLN A 7 16.64 -9.65 -16.21
CA GLN A 7 17.39 -10.61 -17.02
C GLN A 7 17.55 -10.15 -18.48
N ALA A 8 16.48 -9.62 -19.08
CA ALA A 8 16.52 -9.13 -20.47
C ALA A 8 17.45 -7.92 -20.65
N LEU A 9 17.64 -7.11 -19.57
CA LEU A 9 18.55 -5.97 -19.55
C LEU A 9 20.00 -6.37 -19.20
N GLY A 10 20.26 -7.64 -18.88
CA GLY A 10 21.60 -8.12 -18.47
C GLY A 10 22.06 -7.53 -17.13
N ILE A 11 21.13 -7.18 -16.25
CA ILE A 11 21.41 -6.60 -14.92
C ILE A 11 21.52 -7.75 -13.93
N ASP A 12 22.65 -7.88 -13.23
CA ASP A 12 22.86 -8.91 -12.22
C ASP A 12 22.12 -8.58 -10.92
N THR A 13 22.29 -7.38 -10.41
CA THR A 13 21.60 -6.86 -9.23
C THR A 13 21.07 -5.46 -9.46
N TRP A 14 20.00 -5.09 -8.80
CA TRP A 14 19.45 -3.73 -8.85
C TRP A 14 18.91 -3.27 -7.51
N GLN A 15 18.85 -1.96 -7.32
CA GLN A 15 18.11 -1.36 -6.23
C GLN A 15 16.62 -1.57 -6.45
N VAL A 16 15.92 -2.01 -5.41
CA VAL A 16 14.46 -2.15 -5.42
C VAL A 16 13.85 -1.02 -4.59
N PHE A 17 12.96 -0.25 -5.21
CA PHE A 17 12.25 0.88 -4.62
C PHE A 17 10.76 0.62 -4.63
N GLY A 18 10.11 0.62 -3.47
CA GLY A 18 8.67 0.37 -3.38
C GLY A 18 8.01 1.09 -2.22
N GLY A 19 6.80 1.63 -2.46
CA GLY A 19 6.00 2.26 -1.43
C GLY A 19 4.57 1.74 -1.41
N SER A 20 3.94 1.65 -0.22
CA SER A 20 2.57 1.15 -0.09
C SER A 20 2.46 -0.29 -0.61
N TRP A 21 1.53 -0.58 -1.52
CA TRP A 21 1.51 -1.86 -2.24
C TRP A 21 2.86 -2.22 -2.86
N GLY A 22 3.59 -1.22 -3.35
CA GLY A 22 4.95 -1.41 -3.87
C GLY A 22 5.94 -1.88 -2.81
N SER A 23 5.77 -1.57 -1.52
CA SER A 23 6.61 -2.12 -0.45
C SER A 23 6.31 -3.60 -0.21
N CYS A 24 5.05 -4.01 -0.30
CA CYS A 24 4.65 -5.41 -0.27
C CYS A 24 5.29 -6.21 -1.41
N LEU A 25 5.20 -5.69 -2.65
CA LEU A 25 5.84 -6.31 -3.82
C LEU A 25 7.37 -6.35 -3.71
N ALA A 26 7.98 -5.27 -3.22
CA ALA A 26 9.44 -5.19 -3.04
C ALA A 26 9.93 -6.23 -2.02
N LEU A 27 9.24 -6.37 -0.91
CA LEU A 27 9.55 -7.39 0.10
C LEU A 27 9.37 -8.81 -0.46
N ALA A 28 8.23 -9.10 -1.09
CA ALA A 28 7.97 -10.41 -1.70
C ALA A 28 9.01 -10.78 -2.77
N TYR A 29 9.41 -9.80 -3.60
CA TYR A 29 10.46 -9.98 -4.60
C TYR A 29 11.82 -10.26 -3.94
N ALA A 30 12.21 -9.45 -2.96
CA ALA A 30 13.51 -9.57 -2.30
C ALA A 30 13.62 -10.85 -1.47
N GLU A 31 12.55 -11.28 -0.80
CA GLU A 31 12.50 -12.57 -0.07
C GLU A 31 12.64 -13.79 -1.01
N THR A 32 12.16 -13.64 -2.26
CA THR A 32 12.22 -14.72 -3.26
C THR A 32 13.53 -14.72 -4.05
N HIS A 33 14.11 -13.53 -4.27
CA HIS A 33 15.31 -13.32 -5.09
C HIS A 33 16.32 -12.40 -4.40
N PRO A 34 16.78 -12.72 -3.18
CA PRO A 34 17.69 -11.85 -2.41
C PRO A 34 19.00 -11.58 -3.16
N GLU A 35 19.46 -12.55 -3.96
CA GLU A 35 20.67 -12.44 -4.77
C GLU A 35 20.57 -11.40 -5.90
N ALA A 36 19.35 -10.97 -6.25
CA ALA A 36 19.12 -10.02 -7.31
C ALA A 36 18.92 -8.57 -6.80
N VAL A 37 18.97 -8.36 -5.49
CA VAL A 37 18.70 -7.07 -4.84
C VAL A 37 19.99 -6.52 -4.23
N SER A 38 20.41 -5.34 -4.71
CA SER A 38 21.58 -4.64 -4.14
C SER A 38 21.20 -3.82 -2.92
N GLU A 39 20.07 -3.11 -2.95
CA GLU A 39 19.52 -2.31 -1.84
C GLU A 39 17.99 -2.28 -1.90
N LEU A 40 17.37 -2.03 -0.74
CA LEU A 40 15.93 -1.80 -0.59
C LEU A 40 15.64 -0.39 -0.10
N VAL A 41 14.79 0.33 -0.83
CA VAL A 41 14.20 1.61 -0.40
C VAL A 41 12.69 1.41 -0.29
N LEU A 42 12.19 1.42 0.92
CA LEU A 42 10.79 1.12 1.23
C LEU A 42 10.11 2.35 1.84
N ARG A 43 8.84 2.59 1.48
CA ARG A 43 8.04 3.70 2.01
C ARG A 43 6.62 3.28 2.34
N GLY A 44 6.07 3.80 3.44
CA GLY A 44 4.67 3.55 3.81
C GLY A 44 4.38 2.05 3.84
N ILE A 45 4.99 1.36 4.79
CA ILE A 45 5.05 -0.11 4.80
C ILE A 45 3.68 -0.74 4.87
N PHE A 46 3.41 -1.60 3.89
CA PHE A 46 2.25 -2.47 3.79
C PHE A 46 2.72 -3.91 3.61
N THR A 47 2.23 -4.83 4.42
CA THR A 47 2.60 -6.24 4.39
C THR A 47 1.42 -7.18 4.15
N LEU A 48 0.26 -6.61 3.85
CA LEU A 48 -0.98 -7.31 3.52
C LEU A 48 -1.44 -8.28 4.63
N ARG A 49 -1.20 -7.95 5.90
CA ARG A 49 -1.77 -8.69 7.02
C ARG A 49 -3.24 -8.29 7.21
N GLN A 50 -4.05 -9.20 7.71
CA GLN A 50 -5.46 -8.95 7.93
C GLN A 50 -5.73 -7.72 8.80
N ASN A 51 -4.94 -7.51 9.87
CA ASN A 51 -5.09 -6.34 10.73
C ASN A 51 -4.80 -5.00 10.04
N GLU A 52 -4.00 -4.98 8.96
CA GLU A 52 -3.75 -3.78 8.15
C GLU A 52 -4.96 -3.48 7.25
N LEU A 53 -5.57 -4.52 6.69
CA LEU A 53 -6.80 -4.41 5.92
C LEU A 53 -7.98 -4.01 6.82
N ASP A 54 -8.11 -4.60 7.99
CA ASP A 54 -9.15 -4.27 8.97
C ASP A 54 -9.06 -2.81 9.41
N TRP A 55 -7.84 -2.33 9.71
CA TRP A 55 -7.60 -0.93 10.04
C TRP A 55 -8.14 0.02 8.97
N TYR A 56 -7.90 -0.27 7.71
CA TYR A 56 -8.15 0.68 6.65
C TYR A 56 -9.53 0.54 6.01
N TYR A 57 -10.05 -0.69 5.89
CA TYR A 57 -11.30 -0.97 5.17
C TYR A 57 -12.46 -1.44 6.05
N ASN A 58 -12.23 -1.70 7.34
CA ASN A 58 -13.27 -2.12 8.26
C ASN A 58 -13.40 -1.11 9.42
N GLU A 59 -12.58 -1.18 10.45
CA GLU A 59 -12.67 -0.28 11.60
C GLU A 59 -11.28 0.18 12.06
N GLY A 60 -11.01 1.45 11.97
CA GLY A 60 -9.73 2.05 12.36
C GLY A 60 -9.60 3.45 11.78
N ALA A 61 -9.17 3.59 10.53
CA ALA A 61 -9.07 4.86 9.81
C ALA A 61 -10.42 5.59 9.73
N SER A 62 -11.53 4.84 9.72
CA SER A 62 -12.91 5.35 9.82
C SER A 62 -13.16 6.26 11.02
N ASN A 63 -12.45 6.03 12.14
CA ASN A 63 -12.57 6.87 13.34
C ASN A 63 -11.87 8.23 13.19
N VAL A 64 -10.93 8.34 12.25
CA VAL A 64 -10.21 9.59 11.95
C VAL A 64 -10.93 10.38 10.86
N PHE A 65 -11.56 9.70 9.90
CA PHE A 65 -12.23 10.29 8.73
C PHE A 65 -13.70 9.84 8.62
N PRO A 66 -14.56 10.10 9.62
CA PRO A 66 -15.93 9.55 9.65
C PRO A 66 -16.82 10.07 8.52
N ASP A 67 -16.59 11.28 8.04
CA ASP A 67 -17.29 11.90 6.92
C ASP A 67 -16.91 11.27 5.57
N LEU A 68 -15.64 10.97 5.34
CA LEU A 68 -15.17 10.29 4.14
C LEU A 68 -15.56 8.80 4.18
N TRP A 69 -15.50 8.18 5.36
CA TRP A 69 -15.96 6.82 5.59
C TRP A 69 -17.44 6.63 5.26
N ALA A 70 -18.27 7.64 5.59
CA ALA A 70 -19.68 7.60 5.23
C ALA A 70 -19.91 7.50 3.71
N LYS A 71 -19.03 8.15 2.90
CA LYS A 71 -19.07 8.07 1.43
C LYS A 71 -18.56 6.72 0.93
N PHE A 72 -17.49 6.21 1.50
CA PHE A 72 -16.99 4.85 1.22
C PHE A 72 -18.07 3.80 1.47
N CYS A 73 -18.82 3.89 2.55
CA CYS A 73 -19.87 2.93 2.89
C CYS A 73 -21.14 3.06 2.04
N GLU A 74 -21.34 4.12 1.28
CA GLU A 74 -22.60 4.37 0.58
C GLU A 74 -22.99 3.29 -0.45
N PRO A 75 -22.10 2.79 -1.33
CA PRO A 75 -22.43 1.68 -2.22
C PRO A 75 -22.80 0.41 -1.46
N LEU A 76 -22.10 0.11 -0.35
CA LEU A 76 -22.38 -1.04 0.50
C LEU A 76 -23.77 -0.95 1.15
N ARG A 77 -24.14 0.23 1.68
CA ARG A 77 -25.48 0.47 2.25
C ARG A 77 -26.59 0.27 1.22
N ARG A 78 -26.40 0.76 0.00
CA ARG A 78 -27.36 0.56 -1.10
C ARG A 78 -27.55 -0.90 -1.47
N ALA A 79 -26.49 -1.70 -1.34
CA ALA A 79 -26.52 -3.13 -1.55
C ALA A 79 -27.10 -3.91 -0.36
N GLY A 80 -27.39 -3.26 0.77
CA GLY A 80 -27.90 -3.91 1.99
C GLY A 80 -26.85 -4.68 2.77
N HIS A 81 -25.57 -4.30 2.64
CA HIS A 81 -24.45 -4.95 3.33
C HIS A 81 -24.59 -4.84 4.86
N ASP A 82 -24.30 -5.93 5.54
CA ASP A 82 -24.17 -6.00 6.99
C ASP A 82 -22.72 -5.65 7.39
N PHE A 83 -22.51 -4.48 7.99
CA PHE A 83 -21.20 -3.99 8.42
C PHE A 83 -20.55 -4.78 9.57
N SER A 84 -21.17 -5.84 10.06
CA SER A 84 -20.50 -6.86 10.88
C SER A 84 -19.66 -7.84 10.06
N GLN A 85 -19.81 -7.81 8.72
CA GLN A 85 -19.08 -8.61 7.76
C GLN A 85 -17.97 -7.78 7.11
N ASP A 86 -17.05 -8.47 6.42
CA ASP A 86 -15.92 -7.84 5.74
C ASP A 86 -16.35 -6.96 4.57
N ASN A 87 -15.96 -5.68 4.62
CA ASN A 87 -16.27 -4.71 3.58
C ASN A 87 -15.50 -4.98 2.28
N ILE A 88 -14.29 -5.54 2.34
CA ILE A 88 -13.46 -5.83 1.15
C ILE A 88 -14.14 -6.89 0.29
N SER A 89 -14.62 -7.96 0.90
CA SER A 89 -15.39 -9.01 0.21
C SER A 89 -16.70 -8.49 -0.37
N ALA A 90 -17.39 -7.62 0.38
CA ALA A 90 -18.63 -7.00 -0.12
C ALA A 90 -18.35 -6.05 -1.30
N TYR A 91 -17.25 -5.32 -1.28
CA TYR A 91 -16.81 -4.53 -2.43
C TYR A 91 -16.42 -5.37 -3.63
N TYR A 92 -15.86 -6.58 -3.43
CA TYR A 92 -15.59 -7.50 -4.52
C TYR A 92 -16.85 -7.79 -5.32
N ASP A 93 -17.94 -8.12 -4.66
CA ASP A 93 -19.22 -8.40 -5.32
C ASP A 93 -19.74 -7.20 -6.12
N LEU A 94 -19.62 -5.98 -5.56
CA LEU A 94 -20.02 -4.76 -6.26
C LEU A 94 -19.13 -4.43 -7.45
N LEU A 95 -17.82 -4.53 -7.30
CA LEU A 95 -16.85 -4.19 -8.34
C LEU A 95 -16.91 -5.13 -9.54
N TRP A 96 -17.33 -6.37 -9.34
CA TRP A 96 -17.46 -7.37 -10.39
C TRP A 96 -18.91 -7.57 -10.87
N ASP A 97 -19.86 -6.79 -10.36
CA ASP A 97 -21.22 -6.75 -10.90
C ASP A 97 -21.19 -6.33 -12.38
N PRO A 98 -21.95 -6.99 -13.27
CA PRO A 98 -21.94 -6.67 -14.70
C PRO A 98 -22.54 -5.30 -15.02
N SER A 99 -23.33 -4.72 -14.11
CA SER A 99 -24.01 -3.43 -14.31
C SER A 99 -23.10 -2.24 -14.03
N PRO A 100 -22.84 -1.34 -15.00
CA PRO A 100 -22.12 -0.10 -14.77
C PRO A 100 -22.74 0.80 -13.68
N ALA A 101 -24.06 0.69 -13.46
CA ALA A 101 -24.75 1.42 -12.42
C ALA A 101 -24.43 0.91 -11.00
N VAL A 102 -23.83 -0.30 -10.88
CA VAL A 102 -23.37 -0.88 -9.62
C VAL A 102 -21.87 -0.70 -9.47
N HIS A 103 -21.07 -1.26 -10.39
CA HIS A 103 -19.62 -1.23 -10.24
C HIS A 103 -18.99 0.16 -10.35
N GLY A 104 -19.58 1.07 -11.14
CA GLY A 104 -19.02 2.42 -11.32
C GLY A 104 -19.01 3.23 -10.01
N PRO A 105 -20.15 3.44 -9.33
CA PRO A 105 -20.16 4.10 -8.03
C PRO A 105 -19.31 3.42 -6.96
N ALA A 106 -19.24 2.07 -6.95
CA ALA A 106 -18.40 1.33 -6.03
C ALA A 106 -16.91 1.61 -6.27
N ALA A 107 -16.47 1.59 -7.52
CA ALA A 107 -15.09 1.90 -7.87
C ALA A 107 -14.69 3.33 -7.48
N VAL A 108 -15.53 4.31 -7.79
CA VAL A 108 -15.30 5.71 -7.42
C VAL A 108 -15.24 5.88 -5.90
N ALA A 109 -16.12 5.22 -5.14
CA ALA A 109 -16.10 5.32 -3.68
C ALA A 109 -14.83 4.70 -3.07
N TRP A 110 -14.37 3.56 -3.61
CA TRP A 110 -13.11 2.91 -3.21
C TRP A 110 -11.90 3.82 -3.43
N THR A 111 -11.70 4.28 -4.66
CA THR A 111 -10.53 5.11 -5.00
C THR A 111 -10.56 6.49 -4.34
N SER A 112 -11.76 7.08 -4.17
CA SER A 112 -11.89 8.36 -3.48
C SER A 112 -11.54 8.25 -1.99
N TRP A 113 -11.86 7.12 -1.34
CA TRP A 113 -11.47 6.86 0.05
C TRP A 113 -9.94 6.90 0.18
N GLU A 114 -9.23 6.20 -0.69
CA GLU A 114 -7.76 6.20 -0.66
C GLU A 114 -7.17 7.56 -0.99
N ALA A 115 -7.58 8.17 -2.10
CA ALA A 115 -7.08 9.48 -2.50
C ALA A 115 -7.24 10.54 -1.41
N ALA A 116 -8.37 10.50 -0.68
CA ALA A 116 -8.68 11.48 0.35
C ALA A 116 -7.90 11.31 1.66
N THR A 117 -7.32 10.13 1.91
CA THR A 117 -6.67 9.79 3.18
C THR A 117 -5.16 9.62 3.08
N THR A 118 -4.58 9.68 1.86
CA THR A 118 -3.13 9.49 1.61
C THR A 118 -2.25 10.66 2.02
N THR A 119 -2.80 11.85 2.18
CA THR A 119 -2.03 13.07 2.54
C THR A 119 -2.50 13.67 3.85
N LEU A 120 -1.61 14.35 4.57
CA LEU A 120 -1.98 15.09 5.80
C LEU A 120 -3.04 16.16 5.53
N GLY A 121 -2.92 16.86 4.43
CA GLY A 121 -3.89 17.87 3.99
C GLY A 121 -4.79 17.32 2.90
N TYR A 122 -6.11 17.42 3.08
CA TYR A 122 -7.07 17.02 2.05
C TYR A 122 -6.85 17.78 0.74
N GLN A 123 -6.76 17.05 -0.38
CA GLN A 123 -6.52 17.60 -1.72
C GLN A 123 -7.66 17.19 -2.66
N GLN A 124 -8.64 18.09 -2.84
CA GLN A 124 -9.81 17.82 -3.70
C GLN A 124 -9.40 17.44 -5.14
N SER A 125 -8.40 18.14 -5.71
CA SER A 125 -7.94 17.86 -7.08
C SER A 125 -7.41 16.44 -7.24
N HIS A 126 -6.72 15.91 -6.23
CA HIS A 126 -6.25 14.53 -6.25
C HIS A 126 -7.41 13.52 -6.17
N VAL A 127 -8.39 13.80 -5.33
CA VAL A 127 -9.61 12.97 -5.23
C VAL A 127 -10.37 12.97 -6.56
N ASP A 128 -10.53 14.15 -7.20
CA ASP A 128 -11.23 14.27 -8.48
C ASP A 128 -10.50 13.51 -9.61
N GLU A 129 -9.16 13.55 -9.64
CA GLU A 129 -8.33 12.81 -10.59
C GLU A 129 -8.49 11.30 -10.42
N MET A 130 -8.41 10.81 -9.19
CA MET A 130 -8.56 9.39 -8.86
C MET A 130 -10.00 8.88 -9.04
N ALA A 131 -10.98 9.76 -9.04
CA ALA A 131 -12.39 9.45 -9.25
C ALA A 131 -12.78 9.34 -10.74
N ASP A 132 -11.84 9.51 -11.69
CA ASP A 132 -12.11 9.22 -13.11
C ASP A 132 -12.65 7.79 -13.25
N PRO A 133 -13.81 7.58 -13.88
CA PRO A 133 -14.49 6.29 -13.86
C PRO A 133 -13.68 5.12 -14.45
N GLU A 134 -12.90 5.38 -15.51
CA GLU A 134 -12.10 4.34 -16.16
C GLU A 134 -10.89 3.97 -15.28
N TYR A 135 -10.22 4.98 -14.75
CA TYR A 135 -9.12 4.80 -13.81
C TYR A 135 -9.60 4.10 -12.53
N ALA A 136 -10.66 4.62 -11.91
CA ALA A 136 -11.20 4.11 -10.66
C ALA A 136 -11.58 2.62 -10.76
N LEU A 137 -12.21 2.22 -11.86
CA LEU A 137 -12.63 0.84 -12.04
C LEU A 137 -11.43 -0.12 -12.17
N ALA A 138 -10.43 0.28 -12.95
CA ALA A 138 -9.22 -0.54 -13.12
C ALA A 138 -8.46 -0.65 -11.80
N PHE A 139 -8.24 0.47 -11.11
CA PHE A 139 -7.55 0.54 -9.84
C PHE A 139 -8.25 -0.32 -8.77
N ALA A 140 -9.53 -0.05 -8.49
CA ALA A 140 -10.27 -0.74 -7.45
C ALA A 140 -10.37 -2.26 -7.70
N ARG A 141 -10.58 -2.69 -8.95
CA ARG A 141 -10.64 -4.14 -9.29
C ARG A 141 -9.32 -4.84 -9.06
N ILE A 142 -8.20 -4.24 -9.48
CA ILE A 142 -6.87 -4.84 -9.32
C ILE A 142 -6.55 -4.97 -7.84
N GLU A 143 -6.71 -3.90 -7.08
CA GLU A 143 -6.36 -3.85 -5.67
C GLU A 143 -7.24 -4.78 -4.84
N ASN A 144 -8.55 -4.67 -4.96
CA ASN A 144 -9.49 -5.52 -4.24
C ASN A 144 -9.29 -7.01 -4.59
N HIS A 145 -8.96 -7.34 -5.87
CA HIS A 145 -8.63 -8.71 -6.27
C HIS A 145 -7.44 -9.27 -5.47
N TYR A 146 -6.39 -8.48 -5.29
CA TYR A 146 -5.25 -8.91 -4.47
C TYR A 146 -5.63 -9.05 -3.00
N PHE A 147 -6.47 -8.17 -2.47
CA PHE A 147 -6.86 -8.21 -1.06
C PHE A 147 -7.72 -9.44 -0.73
N VAL A 148 -8.77 -9.73 -1.50
CA VAL A 148 -9.61 -10.92 -1.28
C VAL A 148 -8.85 -12.24 -1.47
N ASN A 149 -7.74 -12.23 -2.21
CA ASN A 149 -6.87 -13.38 -2.42
C ASN A 149 -5.61 -13.33 -1.53
N HIS A 150 -5.57 -12.46 -0.50
CA HIS A 150 -4.43 -12.29 0.43
C HIS A 150 -3.08 -12.13 -0.29
N GLY A 151 -3.07 -11.49 -1.47
CA GLY A 151 -1.88 -11.33 -2.32
C GLY A 151 -1.23 -12.65 -2.73
N PHE A 152 -1.97 -13.75 -2.66
CA PHE A 152 -1.46 -15.12 -2.89
C PHE A 152 -0.32 -15.52 -1.94
N MET A 153 -0.30 -14.93 -0.75
CA MET A 153 0.68 -15.17 0.32
C MET A 153 -0.01 -15.76 1.56
N THR A 154 0.78 -16.36 2.44
CA THR A 154 0.29 -16.75 3.77
C THR A 154 0.29 -15.56 4.71
N GLU A 155 -0.70 -15.50 5.63
CA GLU A 155 -0.83 -14.42 6.62
C GLU A 155 0.51 -14.13 7.32
N GLY A 156 0.93 -12.86 7.30
CA GLY A 156 2.18 -12.39 7.94
C GLY A 156 3.48 -12.91 7.31
N GLN A 157 3.45 -13.46 6.10
CA GLN A 157 4.62 -14.04 5.43
C GLN A 157 5.81 -13.08 5.39
N LEU A 158 5.59 -11.83 4.93
CA LEU A 158 6.66 -10.85 4.73
C LEU A 158 7.37 -10.45 6.04
N ILE A 159 6.65 -10.42 7.14
CA ILE A 159 7.26 -10.15 8.45
C ILE A 159 8.04 -11.37 8.96
N ARG A 160 7.48 -12.59 8.78
CA ARG A 160 8.17 -13.81 9.22
C ARG A 160 9.46 -14.08 8.46
N ASN A 161 9.49 -13.74 7.18
CA ASN A 161 10.64 -14.00 6.30
C ASN A 161 11.63 -12.82 6.22
N ALA A 162 11.35 -11.69 6.88
CA ALA A 162 12.18 -10.48 6.80
C ALA A 162 13.67 -10.72 7.12
N ASN A 163 13.98 -11.71 7.94
CA ASN A 163 15.36 -12.09 8.25
C ASN A 163 16.16 -12.57 7.02
N LEU A 164 15.52 -13.03 5.94
CA LEU A 164 16.17 -13.37 4.67
C LEU A 164 16.85 -12.17 4.02
N LEU A 165 16.43 -10.96 4.41
CA LEU A 165 16.93 -9.69 3.88
C LEU A 165 18.05 -9.07 4.75
N ALA A 166 18.55 -9.77 5.75
CA ALA A 166 19.48 -9.22 6.75
C ALA A 166 20.78 -8.66 6.15
N ASP A 167 21.24 -9.21 5.04
CA ASP A 167 22.45 -8.79 4.34
C ASP A 167 22.21 -7.72 3.26
N ILE A 168 20.94 -7.36 3.01
CA ILE A 168 20.58 -6.34 2.02
C ILE A 168 20.44 -4.98 2.73
N PRO A 169 21.24 -3.96 2.37
CA PRO A 169 21.07 -2.61 2.87
C PRO A 169 19.65 -2.11 2.64
N THR A 170 18.92 -1.87 3.72
CA THR A 170 17.49 -1.54 3.67
C THR A 170 17.22 -0.24 4.41
N VAL A 171 16.54 0.70 3.76
CA VAL A 171 16.01 1.92 4.39
C VAL A 171 14.49 1.95 4.26
N ILE A 172 13.83 2.25 5.37
CA ILE A 172 12.38 2.39 5.47
C ILE A 172 12.07 3.84 5.78
N VAL A 173 11.34 4.53 4.90
CA VAL A 173 10.83 5.88 5.13
C VAL A 173 9.34 5.79 5.45
N GLN A 174 8.95 6.27 6.64
CA GLN A 174 7.57 6.13 7.13
C GLN A 174 7.02 7.46 7.62
N GLY A 175 5.83 7.81 7.16
CA GLY A 175 5.07 8.93 7.70
C GLY A 175 4.55 8.62 9.11
N ARG A 176 4.73 9.56 10.06
CA ARG A 176 4.19 9.41 11.44
C ARG A 176 2.68 9.35 11.46
N TYR A 177 2.04 10.09 10.57
CA TYR A 177 0.60 10.26 10.45
C TYR A 177 0.02 9.53 9.22
N ASP A 178 0.70 8.49 8.79
CA ASP A 178 0.24 7.61 7.73
C ASP A 178 -1.02 6.86 8.21
N MET A 179 -2.17 7.19 7.64
CA MET A 179 -3.45 6.60 8.00
C MET A 179 -3.81 5.40 7.12
N CYS A 180 -3.19 5.28 5.94
CA CYS A 180 -3.37 4.12 5.08
C CYS A 180 -2.56 2.92 5.62
N CYS A 181 -1.28 3.16 5.89
CA CYS A 181 -0.34 2.16 6.40
C CYS A 181 0.29 2.66 7.71
N PRO A 182 -0.36 2.47 8.85
CA PRO A 182 0.12 2.99 10.14
C PRO A 182 1.55 2.59 10.46
N ALA A 183 2.29 3.50 11.12
CA ALA A 183 3.70 3.31 11.44
C ALA A 183 3.99 2.06 12.29
N THR A 184 2.97 1.42 12.87
CA THR A 184 3.08 0.13 13.57
C THR A 184 3.67 -0.95 12.68
N THR A 185 3.22 -1.05 11.41
CA THR A 185 3.73 -2.05 10.45
C THR A 185 5.21 -1.83 10.14
N ALA A 186 5.63 -0.56 9.94
CA ALA A 186 7.05 -0.23 9.74
C ALA A 186 7.92 -0.58 10.96
N VAL A 187 7.39 -0.37 12.16
CA VAL A 187 8.07 -0.75 13.41
C VAL A 187 8.16 -2.27 13.55
N ASP A 188 7.10 -3.01 13.18
CA ASP A 188 7.12 -4.48 13.19
C ASP A 188 8.14 -5.03 12.19
N LEU A 189 8.19 -4.46 10.97
CA LEU A 189 9.21 -4.82 9.98
C LEU A 189 10.62 -4.52 10.50
N LYS A 190 10.86 -3.35 11.11
CA LYS A 190 12.16 -3.02 11.74
C LYS A 190 12.54 -3.99 12.85
N ARG A 191 11.59 -4.48 13.63
CA ARG A 191 11.85 -5.51 14.66
C ARG A 191 12.22 -6.85 14.05
N ALA A 192 11.58 -7.23 12.95
CA ALA A 192 11.87 -8.47 12.21
C ALA A 192 13.14 -8.39 11.37
N LEU A 193 13.52 -7.18 10.93
CA LEU A 193 14.74 -6.87 10.18
C LEU A 193 15.57 -5.80 10.91
N PRO A 194 16.32 -6.15 11.96
CA PRO A 194 17.06 -5.18 12.78
C PRO A 194 18.13 -4.40 12.04
N THR A 195 18.60 -4.89 10.91
CA THR A 195 19.60 -4.23 10.05
C THR A 195 19.00 -3.07 9.23
N ALA A 196 17.70 -3.03 9.01
CA ALA A 196 17.05 -1.93 8.29
C ALA A 196 17.18 -0.59 9.04
N ASP A 197 17.36 0.51 8.31
CA ASP A 197 17.31 1.88 8.85
C ASP A 197 15.88 2.41 8.74
N LEU A 198 15.20 2.62 9.87
CA LEU A 198 13.84 3.14 9.92
C LEU A 198 13.85 4.65 10.20
N ARG A 199 13.40 5.43 9.21
CA ARG A 199 13.30 6.89 9.26
C ARG A 199 11.83 7.31 9.32
N ILE A 200 11.39 7.80 10.49
CA ILE A 200 10.02 8.28 10.67
C ILE A 200 10.00 9.79 10.54
N VAL A 201 9.22 10.31 9.59
CA VAL A 201 9.05 11.74 9.32
C VAL A 201 7.64 12.22 9.65
N MET A 202 7.48 13.52 9.93
CA MET A 202 6.19 14.12 10.32
C MET A 202 5.34 14.41 9.08
N ALA A 203 4.84 13.35 8.45
CA ALA A 203 4.10 13.35 7.19
C ALA A 203 3.02 12.26 7.20
N GLY A 204 2.13 12.25 6.21
CA GLY A 204 1.16 11.19 5.94
C GLY A 204 1.75 10.06 5.11
N HIS A 205 0.91 9.50 4.22
CA HIS A 205 1.28 8.34 3.39
C HIS A 205 2.01 8.72 2.11
N SER A 206 1.61 9.81 1.43
CA SER A 206 2.03 10.10 0.06
C SER A 206 3.53 10.32 -0.09
N ALA A 207 4.14 9.69 -1.12
CA ALA A 207 5.53 9.94 -1.51
C ALA A 207 5.78 11.39 -1.96
N PHE A 208 4.73 12.12 -2.33
CA PHE A 208 4.81 13.51 -2.79
C PHE A 208 4.74 14.53 -1.64
N GLU A 209 4.57 14.10 -0.40
CA GLU A 209 4.71 15.02 0.73
C GLU A 209 6.19 15.43 0.89
N PRO A 210 6.47 16.73 1.07
CA PRO A 210 7.84 17.26 1.00
C PRO A 210 8.86 16.55 1.89
N LEU A 211 8.46 16.17 3.11
CA LEU A 211 9.36 15.48 4.05
C LEU A 211 9.61 14.02 3.63
N ILE A 212 8.63 13.34 3.06
CA ILE A 212 8.79 11.99 2.50
C ILE A 212 9.69 12.06 1.27
N THR A 213 9.37 12.94 0.31
CA THR A 213 10.17 13.12 -0.92
C THR A 213 11.62 13.43 -0.58
N SER A 214 11.88 14.39 0.32
CA SER A 214 13.23 14.79 0.72
C SER A 214 14.02 13.63 1.29
N GLU A 215 13.40 12.81 2.14
CA GLU A 215 14.10 11.67 2.75
C GLU A 215 14.33 10.54 1.74
N LEU A 216 13.38 10.27 0.84
CA LEU A 216 13.55 9.28 -0.23
C LEU A 216 14.67 9.65 -1.20
N VAL A 217 14.75 10.93 -1.62
CA VAL A 217 15.85 11.41 -2.49
C VAL A 217 17.19 11.25 -1.78
N LYS A 218 17.27 11.68 -0.51
CA LYS A 218 18.48 11.52 0.30
C LYS A 218 18.95 10.06 0.40
N VAL A 219 18.02 9.11 0.61
CA VAL A 219 18.34 7.68 0.64
C VAL A 219 18.90 7.20 -0.70
N CYS A 220 18.28 7.62 -1.81
CA CYS A 220 18.77 7.25 -3.14
C CYS A 220 20.18 7.81 -3.40
N ASP A 221 20.46 9.07 -2.99
CA ASP A 221 21.78 9.69 -3.11
C ASP A 221 22.84 8.98 -2.24
N GLU A 222 22.47 8.58 -1.01
CA GLU A 222 23.33 7.79 -0.10
C GLU A 222 23.71 6.44 -0.71
N PHE A 223 22.81 5.78 -1.43
CA PHE A 223 23.08 4.52 -2.11
C PHE A 223 23.88 4.72 -3.40
N ALA A 224 23.60 5.77 -4.17
CA ALA A 224 24.35 6.10 -5.39
C ALA A 224 25.81 6.51 -5.13
N GLY A 225 26.14 6.99 -3.95
CA GLY A 225 27.50 7.40 -3.53
C GLY A 225 28.35 6.28 -2.95
N ARG A 226 27.85 5.03 -2.92
CA ARG A 226 28.59 3.84 -2.44
C ARG A 226 29.27 3.05 -3.58
#